data_867e993681590d65532069d80ec5ba41
#
_entry.id   867e993681590d65532069d80ec5ba41
#
_cell.length_a   1.000
_cell.length_b   1.000
_cell.length_c   1.000
_cell.angle_alpha   90.00
_cell.angle_beta   90.00
_cell.angle_gamma   90.00
#
_symmetry.space_group_name_H-M   'P 1'
#
loop_
_entity.id
_entity.type
_entity.pdbx_description
1 polymer ?
#
loop_
_entity_poly.entity_id
_entity_poly.type
_entity_poly.pdbx_seq_one_letter_code
_entity_poly.pdbx_strand_id
1 'polypeptide(L)'
;AFALGVLYLFINIAYTFKFKYIKIVDVVSISIMFVIRVLISSYSVETPASFFLLGFIFFASTGLAISKRVSVLNDKRIDVNTYYKNLLNELYSSKELTTFLNLTSSLSVITFLLWMGTLRDASIVSRDSFFFFFAAILMISILRKIINLSKMGLLEDFVVGVISEKKLLAQILLSLILLILGLYG
;
A
#
# COMPACT_ATOMS: atom_id res chain seq x y z
N ALA A 1 -22.00 8.00 2.42
CA ALA A 1 -20.78 8.82 2.21
C ALA A 1 -20.47 9.74 3.41
N PHE A 2 -21.41 10.56 3.91
CA PHE A 2 -21.17 11.53 4.99
C PHE A 2 -20.59 10.89 6.27
N ALA A 3 -21.24 9.84 6.79
CA ALA A 3 -20.78 9.14 8.00
C ALA A 3 -19.35 8.58 7.88
N LEU A 4 -18.97 8.05 6.70
CA LEU A 4 -17.62 7.60 6.41
C LEU A 4 -16.62 8.77 6.39
N GLY A 5 -17.01 9.93 5.89
CA GLY A 5 -16.20 11.15 5.93
C GLY A 5 -15.92 11.62 7.36
N VAL A 6 -16.94 11.60 8.22
CA VAL A 6 -16.78 11.91 9.66
C VAL A 6 -15.86 10.89 10.34
N LEU A 7 -16.05 9.59 10.07
CA LEU A 7 -15.19 8.53 10.60
C LEU A 7 -13.73 8.72 10.16
N TYR A 8 -13.50 9.04 8.89
CA TYR A 8 -12.17 9.35 8.36
C TYR A 8 -11.50 10.50 9.11
N LEU A 9 -12.22 11.61 9.33
CA LEU A 9 -11.69 12.77 10.07
C LEU A 9 -11.38 12.39 11.51
N PHE A 10 -12.25 11.64 12.17
CA PHE A 10 -12.03 11.18 13.54
C PHE A 10 -10.76 10.32 13.66
N ILE A 11 -10.57 9.34 12.75
CA ILE A 11 -9.36 8.49 12.76
C ILE A 11 -8.12 9.32 12.47
N ASN A 12 -8.18 10.29 11.55
CA ASN A 12 -7.06 11.17 11.21
C ASN A 12 -6.63 12.02 12.41
N ILE A 13 -7.60 12.60 13.13
CA ILE A 13 -7.34 13.36 14.36
C ILE A 13 -6.74 12.43 15.43
N ALA A 14 -7.35 11.28 15.68
CA ALA A 14 -6.85 10.30 16.66
C ALA A 14 -5.44 9.80 16.30
N TYR A 15 -5.15 9.61 15.02
CA TYR A 15 -3.82 9.27 14.53
C TYR A 15 -2.79 10.35 14.88
N THR A 16 -3.13 11.62 14.64
CA THR A 16 -2.22 12.74 14.87
C THR A 16 -1.85 12.87 16.34
N PHE A 17 -2.80 12.67 17.25
CA PHE A 17 -2.60 12.88 18.68
C PHE A 17 -2.12 11.64 19.44
N LYS A 18 -2.58 10.43 19.08
CA LYS A 18 -2.37 9.24 19.91
C LYS A 18 -1.90 8.01 19.14
N PHE A 19 -2.52 7.66 18.01
CA PHE A 19 -2.32 6.36 17.37
C PHE A 19 -0.91 6.17 16.79
N LYS A 20 -0.26 7.24 16.33
CA LYS A 20 1.11 7.22 15.82
C LYS A 20 2.17 6.76 16.86
N TYR A 21 1.83 6.76 18.15
CA TYR A 21 2.71 6.33 19.24
C TYR A 21 2.43 4.90 19.72
N ILE A 22 1.45 4.22 19.16
CA ILE A 22 1.04 2.89 19.59
C ILE A 22 1.45 1.87 18.54
N LYS A 23 2.25 0.87 18.95
CA LYS A 23 2.71 -0.22 18.08
C LYS A 23 1.54 -0.85 17.32
N ILE A 24 1.72 -1.11 16.03
CA ILE A 24 0.72 -1.67 15.11
C ILE A 24 -0.44 -0.70 14.79
N VAL A 25 -1.01 -0.02 15.77
CA VAL A 25 -2.15 0.90 15.57
C VAL A 25 -1.76 2.04 14.62
N ASP A 26 -0.51 2.51 14.67
CA ASP A 26 0.02 3.53 13.77
C ASP A 26 -0.06 3.11 12.29
N VAL A 27 0.27 1.86 11.98
CA VAL A 27 0.25 1.33 10.61
C VAL A 27 -1.19 1.00 10.17
N VAL A 28 -1.94 0.33 11.03
CA VAL A 28 -3.32 -0.09 10.76
C VAL A 28 -4.24 1.11 10.55
N SER A 29 -4.06 2.18 11.33
CA SER A 29 -4.86 3.41 11.17
C SER A 29 -4.69 4.03 9.77
N ILE A 30 -3.45 4.08 9.26
CA ILE A 30 -3.18 4.57 7.90
C ILE A 30 -3.92 3.69 6.88
N SER A 31 -3.85 2.37 7.03
CA SER A 31 -4.48 1.44 6.10
C SER A 31 -6.00 1.53 6.11
N ILE A 32 -6.59 1.68 7.28
CA ILE A 32 -8.04 1.91 7.43
C ILE A 32 -8.45 3.23 6.74
N MET A 33 -7.67 4.30 6.89
CA MET A 33 -7.95 5.56 6.21
C MET A 33 -7.95 5.42 4.68
N PHE A 34 -7.05 4.58 4.10
CA PHE A 34 -7.06 4.29 2.67
C PHE A 34 -8.31 3.51 2.25
N VAL A 35 -8.70 2.49 3.02
CA VAL A 35 -9.93 1.72 2.77
C VAL A 35 -11.17 2.61 2.83
N ILE A 36 -11.27 3.50 3.82
CA ILE A 36 -12.40 4.43 3.96
C ILE A 36 -12.50 5.35 2.73
N ARG A 37 -11.37 5.85 2.21
CA ARG A 37 -11.38 6.68 0.98
C ARG A 37 -11.98 5.94 -0.20
N VAL A 38 -11.64 4.66 -0.38
CA VAL A 38 -12.19 3.83 -1.45
C VAL A 38 -13.68 3.57 -1.23
N LEU A 39 -14.10 3.32 0.01
CA LEU A 39 -15.52 3.17 0.34
C LEU A 39 -16.30 4.46 0.05
N ILE A 40 -15.78 5.64 0.40
CA ILE A 40 -16.43 6.92 0.08
C ILE A 40 -16.59 7.06 -1.44
N SER A 41 -15.55 6.77 -2.22
CA SER A 41 -15.61 6.82 -3.69
C SER A 41 -16.63 5.82 -4.24
N SER A 42 -16.64 4.60 -3.74
CA SER A 42 -17.59 3.54 -4.11
C SER A 42 -19.04 3.97 -3.89
N TYR A 43 -19.34 4.54 -2.73
CA TYR A 43 -20.67 5.08 -2.44
C TYR A 43 -21.06 6.28 -3.30
N SER A 44 -20.09 7.11 -3.72
CA SER A 44 -20.36 8.29 -4.56
C SER A 44 -20.68 7.92 -6.01
N VAL A 45 -20.19 6.76 -6.48
CA VAL A 45 -20.39 6.26 -7.84
C VAL A 45 -21.47 5.17 -7.88
N GLU A 46 -22.09 4.86 -6.74
CA GLU A 46 -23.12 3.81 -6.57
C GLU A 46 -22.67 2.41 -7.01
N THR A 47 -21.36 2.17 -7.04
CA THR A 47 -20.76 0.88 -7.38
C THR A 47 -20.18 0.21 -6.14
N PRO A 48 -20.61 -1.02 -5.76
CA PRO A 48 -20.10 -1.68 -4.56
C PRO A 48 -18.63 -2.06 -4.72
N ALA A 49 -17.79 -1.66 -3.76
CA ALA A 49 -16.40 -2.08 -3.72
C ALA A 49 -16.32 -3.59 -3.40
N SER A 50 -15.57 -4.33 -4.20
CA SER A 50 -15.30 -5.75 -3.93
C SER A 50 -14.54 -5.92 -2.62
N PHE A 51 -14.90 -6.94 -1.83
CA PHE A 51 -14.20 -7.29 -0.59
C PHE A 51 -12.70 -7.53 -0.81
N PHE A 52 -12.34 -8.22 -1.90
CA PHE A 52 -10.95 -8.48 -2.24
C PHE A 52 -10.19 -7.23 -2.67
N LEU A 53 -10.85 -6.27 -3.34
CA LEU A 53 -10.26 -4.96 -3.63
C LEU A 53 -9.93 -4.20 -2.35
N LEU A 54 -10.86 -4.18 -1.39
CA LEU A 54 -10.63 -3.52 -0.09
C LEU A 54 -9.49 -4.21 0.68
N GLY A 55 -9.44 -5.54 0.66
CA GLY A 55 -8.34 -6.31 1.22
C GLY A 55 -7.00 -6.00 0.58
N PHE A 56 -6.96 -5.92 -0.77
CA PHE A 56 -5.77 -5.50 -1.50
C PHE A 56 -5.28 -4.12 -1.07
N ILE A 57 -6.17 -3.14 -1.03
CA ILE A 57 -5.83 -1.76 -0.63
C ILE A 57 -5.34 -1.73 0.82
N PHE A 58 -5.98 -2.48 1.71
CA PHE A 58 -5.56 -2.58 3.11
C PHE A 58 -4.14 -3.12 3.23
N PHE A 59 -3.84 -4.28 2.64
CA PHE A 59 -2.51 -4.88 2.74
C PHE A 59 -1.44 -4.11 1.99
N ALA A 60 -1.75 -3.54 0.83
CA ALA A 60 -0.82 -2.72 0.07
C ALA A 60 -0.44 -1.44 0.84
N SER A 61 -1.42 -0.71 1.38
CA SER A 61 -1.17 0.50 2.18
C SER A 61 -0.45 0.19 3.50
N THR A 62 -0.75 -0.95 4.14
CA THR A 62 -0.02 -1.45 5.29
C THR A 62 1.45 -1.70 4.94
N GLY A 63 1.70 -2.38 3.82
CA GLY A 63 3.06 -2.63 3.32
C GLY A 63 3.83 -1.34 3.04
N LEU A 64 3.20 -0.36 2.41
CA LEU A 64 3.80 0.96 2.15
C LEU A 64 4.10 1.72 3.46
N ALA A 65 3.18 1.69 4.43
CA ALA A 65 3.40 2.30 5.72
C ALA A 65 4.57 1.65 6.48
N ILE A 66 4.69 0.32 6.44
CA ILE A 66 5.81 -0.40 7.04
C ILE A 66 7.10 -0.14 6.27
N SER A 67 7.08 -0.09 4.93
CA SER A 67 8.27 0.16 4.11
C SER A 67 8.94 1.48 4.45
N LYS A 68 8.15 2.53 4.71
CA LYS A 68 8.66 3.82 5.18
C LYS A 68 9.38 3.68 6.54
N ARG A 69 8.81 2.92 7.49
CA ARG A 69 9.40 2.71 8.82
C ARG A 69 10.71 1.92 8.75
N VAL A 70 10.74 0.86 7.93
CA VAL A 70 11.96 0.10 7.65
C VAL A 70 13.04 1.01 7.07
N SER A 71 12.66 1.89 6.14
CA SER A 71 13.60 2.84 5.53
C SER A 71 14.18 3.80 6.56
N VAL A 72 13.35 4.42 7.40
CA VAL A 72 13.81 5.34 8.46
C VAL A 72 14.77 4.66 9.43
N LEU A 73 14.49 3.41 9.84
CA LEU A 73 15.38 2.67 10.75
C LEU A 73 16.73 2.35 10.11
N ASN A 74 16.74 2.06 8.80
CA ASN A 74 17.96 1.69 8.07
C ASN A 74 18.69 2.89 7.46
N ASP A 75 18.10 4.08 7.49
CA ASP A 75 18.75 5.28 6.96
C ASP A 75 19.97 5.66 7.83
N LYS A 76 21.11 5.81 7.13
CA LYS A 76 22.40 6.16 7.74
C LYS A 76 22.72 7.67 7.65
N ARG A 77 21.86 8.46 6.99
CA ARG A 77 22.07 9.90 6.85
C ARG A 77 21.90 10.60 8.21
N ILE A 78 22.70 11.63 8.43
CA ILE A 78 22.73 12.37 9.71
C ILE A 78 21.45 13.21 9.90
N ASP A 79 20.82 13.63 8.80
CA ASP A 79 19.65 14.53 8.79
C ASP A 79 18.29 13.86 9.05
N VAL A 80 18.29 12.55 9.33
CA VAL A 80 17.05 11.85 9.70
C VAL A 80 16.52 12.40 11.02
N ASN A 81 15.22 12.67 11.08
CA ASN A 81 14.54 13.09 12.32
C ASN A 81 14.83 12.09 13.47
N THR A 82 15.86 12.40 14.26
CA THR A 82 16.40 11.54 15.30
C THR A 82 15.33 11.14 16.33
N TYR A 83 14.40 12.07 16.63
CA TYR A 83 13.29 11.79 17.54
C TYR A 83 12.37 10.69 17.01
N TYR A 84 11.98 10.77 15.73
CA TYR A 84 11.10 9.77 15.13
C TYR A 84 11.80 8.41 14.99
N LYS A 85 13.08 8.40 14.66
CA LYS A 85 13.89 7.18 14.59
C LYS A 85 14.01 6.49 15.95
N ASN A 86 14.23 7.26 17.01
CA ASN A 86 14.30 6.73 18.39
C ASN A 86 12.95 6.14 18.81
N LEU A 87 11.85 6.85 18.55
CA LEU A 87 10.50 6.35 18.79
C LEU A 87 10.24 5.02 18.06
N LEU A 88 10.64 4.91 16.80
CA LEU A 88 10.47 3.67 16.04
C LEU A 88 11.32 2.53 16.61
N ASN A 89 12.55 2.79 17.07
CA ASN A 89 13.41 1.79 17.71
C ASN A 89 12.82 1.28 19.04
N GLU A 90 12.11 2.12 19.78
CA GLU A 90 11.39 1.70 21.00
C GLU A 90 10.17 0.84 20.67
N LEU A 91 9.43 1.17 19.61
CA LEU A 91 8.20 0.48 19.25
C LEU A 91 8.45 -0.83 18.48
N TYR A 92 9.48 -0.87 17.64
CA TYR A 92 9.67 -1.96 16.66
C TYR A 92 11.12 -2.42 16.58
N SER A 93 11.31 -3.72 16.47
CA SER A 93 12.56 -4.30 15.99
C SER A 93 12.63 -4.24 14.45
N SER A 94 13.80 -3.95 13.90
CA SER A 94 14.03 -3.96 12.44
C SER A 94 13.69 -5.32 11.81
N LYS A 95 13.93 -6.43 12.53
CA LYS A 95 13.58 -7.78 12.08
C LYS A 95 12.06 -8.00 12.02
N GLU A 96 11.33 -7.54 13.04
CA GLU A 96 9.86 -7.61 13.06
C GLU A 96 9.25 -6.84 11.88
N LEU A 97 9.67 -5.58 11.68
CA LEU A 97 9.16 -4.77 10.57
C LEU A 97 9.44 -5.39 9.21
N THR A 98 10.63 -5.97 9.02
CA THR A 98 10.96 -6.65 7.77
C THR A 98 10.08 -7.88 7.54
N THR A 99 9.78 -8.64 8.60
CA THR A 99 8.87 -9.79 8.53
C THR A 99 7.45 -9.35 8.21
N PHE A 100 6.95 -8.31 8.88
CA PHE A 100 5.63 -7.74 8.59
C PHE A 100 5.53 -7.17 7.17
N LEU A 101 6.60 -6.53 6.68
CA LEU A 101 6.66 -6.03 5.30
C LEU A 101 6.52 -7.16 4.28
N ASN A 102 7.25 -8.26 4.47
CA ASN A 102 7.16 -9.42 3.59
C ASN A 102 5.76 -10.05 3.65
N LEU A 103 5.19 -10.21 4.84
CA LEU A 103 3.85 -10.79 5.05
C LEU A 103 2.78 -9.94 4.36
N THR A 104 2.75 -8.64 4.62
CA THR A 104 1.75 -7.73 4.03
C THR A 104 1.88 -7.62 2.52
N SER A 105 3.10 -7.65 1.99
CA SER A 105 3.36 -7.69 0.55
C SER A 105 2.84 -8.98 -0.08
N SER A 106 3.02 -10.14 0.55
CA SER A 106 2.48 -11.40 0.06
C SER A 106 0.95 -11.42 0.09
N LEU A 107 0.35 -10.94 1.18
CA LEU A 107 -1.11 -10.84 1.32
C LEU A 107 -1.71 -9.87 0.30
N SER A 108 -1.02 -8.77 -0.03
CA SER A 108 -1.50 -7.84 -1.06
C SER A 108 -1.52 -8.48 -2.44
N VAL A 109 -0.52 -9.30 -2.79
CA VAL A 109 -0.52 -10.07 -4.05
C VAL A 109 -1.67 -11.07 -4.09
N ILE A 110 -1.86 -11.83 -3.01
CA ILE A 110 -2.94 -12.83 -2.92
C ILE A 110 -4.31 -12.16 -3.09
N THR A 111 -4.58 -11.09 -2.33
CA THR A 111 -5.86 -10.38 -2.41
C THR A 111 -6.07 -9.70 -3.76
N PHE A 112 -5.00 -9.22 -4.41
CA PHE A 112 -5.06 -8.70 -5.78
C PHE A 112 -5.45 -9.78 -6.80
N LEU A 113 -4.84 -10.97 -6.72
CA LEU A 113 -5.18 -12.10 -7.60
C LEU A 113 -6.63 -12.58 -7.40
N LEU A 114 -7.08 -12.63 -6.13
CA LEU A 114 -8.48 -12.97 -5.82
C LEU A 114 -9.45 -11.91 -6.38
N TRP A 115 -9.11 -10.62 -6.26
CA TRP A 115 -9.91 -9.56 -6.85
C TRP A 115 -10.02 -9.71 -8.37
N MET A 116 -8.90 -9.97 -9.04
CA MET A 116 -8.91 -10.25 -10.49
C MET A 116 -9.81 -11.45 -10.86
N GLY A 117 -9.80 -12.50 -10.03
CA GLY A 117 -10.71 -13.65 -10.20
C GLY A 117 -12.18 -13.20 -10.18
N THR A 118 -12.57 -12.34 -9.23
CA THR A 118 -13.97 -11.86 -9.14
C THR A 118 -14.38 -11.00 -10.34
N LEU A 119 -13.48 -10.23 -10.94
CA LEU A 119 -13.75 -9.46 -12.16
C LEU A 119 -14.01 -10.39 -13.36
N ARG A 120 -13.29 -11.49 -13.45
CA ARG A 120 -13.48 -12.49 -14.50
C ARG A 120 -14.83 -13.21 -14.37
N ASP A 121 -15.20 -13.63 -13.17
CA ASP A 121 -16.47 -14.33 -12.91
C ASP A 121 -17.68 -13.42 -13.17
N ALA A 122 -17.54 -12.12 -12.96
CA ALA A 122 -18.58 -11.12 -13.25
C ALA A 122 -18.71 -10.78 -14.76
N SER A 123 -17.97 -11.46 -15.66
CA SER A 123 -17.91 -11.17 -17.10
C SER A 123 -17.62 -9.70 -17.47
N ILE A 124 -17.10 -8.94 -16.52
CA ILE A 124 -16.71 -7.53 -16.70
C ILE A 124 -15.42 -7.45 -17.51
N VAL A 125 -14.62 -8.53 -17.50
CA VAL A 125 -13.34 -8.62 -18.19
C VAL A 125 -13.52 -9.37 -19.48
N SER A 126 -13.20 -8.72 -20.59
CA SER A 126 -13.10 -9.34 -21.89
C SER A 126 -12.06 -10.49 -21.88
N ARG A 127 -12.07 -11.33 -22.91
CA ARG A 127 -11.31 -12.57 -23.06
C ARG A 127 -9.80 -12.48 -22.78
N ASP A 128 -9.21 -11.31 -22.69
CA ASP A 128 -7.77 -11.13 -22.60
C ASP A 128 -7.24 -11.07 -21.16
N SER A 129 -7.37 -12.19 -20.45
CA SER A 129 -6.75 -12.42 -19.12
C SER A 129 -5.22 -12.17 -19.08
N PHE A 130 -4.58 -12.02 -20.24
CA PHE A 130 -3.15 -11.76 -20.38
C PHE A 130 -2.73 -10.43 -19.73
N PHE A 131 -3.49 -9.35 -19.92
CA PHE A 131 -3.14 -8.04 -19.36
C PHE A 131 -3.07 -8.07 -17.83
N PHE A 132 -4.04 -8.75 -17.20
CA PHE A 132 -4.06 -8.91 -15.74
C PHE A 132 -2.91 -9.79 -15.23
N PHE A 133 -2.58 -10.85 -15.96
CA PHE A 133 -1.46 -11.72 -15.62
C PHE A 133 -0.13 -10.93 -15.65
N PHE A 134 0.11 -10.15 -16.68
CA PHE A 134 1.29 -9.28 -16.76
C PHE A 134 1.29 -8.19 -15.68
N ALA A 135 0.14 -7.58 -15.39
CA ALA A 135 0.01 -6.61 -14.30
C ALA A 135 0.37 -7.24 -12.94
N ALA A 136 -0.05 -8.49 -12.67
CA ALA A 136 0.31 -9.20 -11.45
C ALA A 136 1.82 -9.47 -11.34
N ILE A 137 2.48 -9.87 -12.44
CA ILE A 137 3.94 -10.07 -12.48
C ILE A 137 4.66 -8.76 -12.20
N LEU A 138 4.24 -7.66 -12.82
CA LEU A 138 4.82 -6.34 -12.57
C LEU A 138 4.61 -5.91 -11.13
N MET A 139 3.44 -6.15 -10.54
CA MET A 139 3.15 -5.85 -9.15
C MET A 139 4.12 -6.57 -8.20
N ILE A 140 4.40 -7.86 -8.43
CA ILE A 140 5.39 -8.62 -7.64
C ILE A 140 6.78 -7.98 -7.78
N SER A 141 7.17 -7.58 -8.99
CA SER A 141 8.45 -6.91 -9.25
C SER A 141 8.54 -5.56 -8.53
N ILE A 142 7.47 -4.76 -8.56
CA ILE A 142 7.36 -3.47 -7.88
C ILE A 142 7.51 -3.66 -6.37
N LEU A 143 6.78 -4.60 -5.77
CA LEU A 143 6.84 -4.87 -4.33
C LEU A 143 8.23 -5.32 -3.87
N ARG A 144 8.87 -6.22 -4.63
CA ARG A 144 10.26 -6.64 -4.35
C ARG A 144 11.21 -5.45 -4.37
N LYS A 145 11.05 -4.55 -5.33
CA LYS A 145 11.90 -3.37 -5.45
C LYS A 145 11.66 -2.39 -4.30
N ILE A 146 10.42 -2.15 -3.90
CA ILE A 146 10.06 -1.35 -2.73
C ILE A 146 10.70 -1.94 -1.46
N ILE A 147 10.62 -3.25 -1.25
CA ILE A 147 11.25 -3.93 -0.10
C ILE A 147 12.76 -3.70 -0.09
N ASN A 148 13.43 -3.84 -1.24
CA ASN A 148 14.87 -3.64 -1.34
C ASN A 148 15.27 -2.19 -1.06
N LEU A 149 14.57 -1.22 -1.64
CA LEU A 149 14.82 0.21 -1.40
C LEU A 149 14.58 0.60 0.06
N SER A 150 13.55 0.03 0.71
CA SER A 150 13.30 0.22 2.14
C SER A 150 14.46 -0.28 3.00
N LYS A 151 15.01 -1.46 2.67
CA LYS A 151 16.17 -2.02 3.38
C LYS A 151 17.43 -1.18 3.20
N MET A 152 17.55 -0.46 2.09
CA MET A 152 18.65 0.46 1.81
C MET A 152 18.48 1.84 2.46
N GLY A 153 17.32 2.13 3.08
CA GLY A 153 17.03 3.43 3.68
C GLY A 153 16.65 4.52 2.67
N LEU A 154 16.27 4.18 1.44
CA LEU A 154 16.04 5.12 0.35
C LEU A 154 14.56 5.56 0.22
N LEU A 155 13.65 5.06 1.05
CA LEU A 155 12.22 5.34 1.01
C LEU A 155 11.73 6.14 2.24
N GLU A 156 12.57 6.96 2.85
CA GLU A 156 12.13 7.89 3.90
C GLU A 156 11.06 8.84 3.37
N ASP A 157 11.33 9.46 2.23
CA ASP A 157 10.30 10.10 1.40
C ASP A 157 9.94 9.17 0.24
N PHE A 158 8.77 8.52 0.36
CA PHE A 158 8.31 7.53 -0.61
C PHE A 158 8.20 8.10 -2.03
N VAL A 159 7.67 9.34 -2.15
CA VAL A 159 7.46 9.99 -3.46
C VAL A 159 8.80 10.27 -4.13
N VAL A 160 9.74 10.85 -3.39
CA VAL A 160 11.09 11.14 -3.91
C VAL A 160 11.82 9.85 -4.25
N GLY A 161 11.73 8.83 -3.39
CA GLY A 161 12.36 7.52 -3.62
C GLY A 161 11.83 6.80 -4.87
N VAL A 162 10.52 6.88 -5.13
CA VAL A 162 9.90 6.29 -6.34
C VAL A 162 10.28 7.07 -7.59
N ILE A 163 10.26 8.42 -7.56
CA ILE A 163 10.57 9.26 -8.71
C ILE A 163 12.05 9.16 -9.08
N SER A 164 12.95 9.07 -8.11
CA SER A 164 14.39 8.92 -8.36
C SER A 164 14.73 7.60 -9.08
N GLU A 165 13.91 6.56 -8.86
CA GLU A 165 14.07 5.24 -9.46
C GLU A 165 13.26 5.10 -10.76
N LYS A 166 13.77 5.62 -11.88
CA LYS A 166 13.10 5.62 -13.19
C LYS A 166 12.52 4.26 -13.60
N LYS A 167 13.21 3.14 -13.27
CA LYS A 167 12.72 1.79 -13.55
C LYS A 167 11.48 1.43 -12.74
N LEU A 168 11.41 1.85 -11.47
CA LEU A 168 10.25 1.62 -10.61
C LEU A 168 9.06 2.43 -11.10
N LEU A 169 9.28 3.70 -11.44
CA LEU A 169 8.24 4.57 -11.99
C LEU A 169 7.67 4.00 -13.30
N ALA A 170 8.55 3.56 -14.22
CA ALA A 170 8.11 2.93 -15.47
C ALA A 170 7.30 1.66 -15.24
N GLN A 171 7.66 0.81 -14.27
CA GLN A 171 6.89 -0.39 -13.92
C GLN A 171 5.51 -0.05 -13.36
N ILE A 172 5.40 0.98 -12.51
CA ILE A 172 4.12 1.46 -11.96
C ILE A 172 3.22 1.97 -13.09
N LEU A 173 3.73 2.82 -13.96
CA LEU A 173 2.96 3.35 -15.10
C LEU A 173 2.51 2.23 -16.04
N LEU A 174 3.40 1.30 -16.37
CA LEU A 174 3.07 0.16 -17.22
C LEU A 174 2.01 -0.74 -16.58
N SER A 175 2.09 -0.99 -15.27
CA SER A 175 1.08 -1.80 -14.57
C SER A 175 -0.30 -1.15 -14.58
N LEU A 176 -0.38 0.19 -14.44
CA LEU A 176 -1.62 0.95 -14.54
C LEU A 176 -2.21 0.87 -15.95
N ILE A 177 -1.39 1.03 -17.00
CA ILE A 177 -1.82 0.90 -18.39
C ILE A 177 -2.39 -0.49 -18.65
N LEU A 178 -1.70 -1.55 -18.20
CA LEU A 178 -2.16 -2.93 -18.37
C LEU A 178 -3.47 -3.19 -17.62
N LEU A 179 -3.67 -2.63 -16.44
CA LEU A 179 -4.94 -2.73 -15.72
C LEU A 179 -6.07 -2.03 -16.46
N ILE A 180 -5.82 -0.84 -16.99
CA ILE A 180 -6.83 -0.10 -17.78
C ILE A 180 -7.18 -0.88 -19.06
N LEU A 181 -6.18 -1.38 -19.80
CA LEU A 181 -6.42 -2.20 -20.99
C LEU A 181 -7.17 -3.50 -20.65
N GLY A 182 -6.88 -4.13 -19.51
CA GLY A 182 -7.60 -5.32 -19.06
C GLY A 182 -9.04 -5.07 -18.65
N LEU A 183 -9.40 -3.84 -18.23
CA LEU A 183 -10.75 -3.46 -17.84
C LEU A 183 -11.62 -2.99 -19.03
N TYR A 184 -11.03 -2.37 -20.03
CA TYR A 184 -11.74 -1.68 -21.12
C TYR A 184 -11.44 -2.26 -22.50
N GLY A 185 -10.45 -3.10 -22.68
CA GLY A 185 -10.11 -3.80 -23.93
C GLY A 185 -10.81 -5.14 -24.01
#